data_70652dbb9d1f5957475826cc5128888f
#
_entry.id   70652dbb9d1f5957475826cc5128888f
#
_cell.length_a   1.000
_cell.length_b   1.000
_cell.length_c   1.000
_cell.angle_alpha   90.00
_cell.angle_beta   90.00
_cell.angle_gamma   90.00
#
_symmetry.space_group_name_H-M   'P 1'
#
loop_
_entity.id
_entity.type
_entity.pdbx_description
1 polymer ?
#
loop_
_entity_poly.entity_id
_entity_poly.type
_entity_poly.pdbx_seq_one_letter_code
_entity_poly.pdbx_strand_id
1 'polypeptide(L)'
;VGGTLFLYFNLIYLEDTEMDQTKTFYITTPIYYPSASLHIGHAYSTVATDAIARYHRQRGVETFFLTGSDEHGQKIERKAKEAGVTPQEYVDKIVAGFKDLWKLLDISYDGFIRTTDEQHIKAVQKMFKKLYDQGDIYKSKYTGHYCTPCESFWLDRQIEEAGGVCPDCGGPVELVEEESYFFRLSKYADRLIQHIKDNPTFIQPNSRTNEMLQNFLLPGLEDLCVSRTSFTWGIPVDFDGNHVVYVWLDALSNYITALGWGSDDDSLYNKFWPADVHIVGKEIVRFHTIIWPIMLM
;
A
#
# COMPACT_ATOMS: atom_id res chain seq x y z
N VAL A 1 -7.66 -9.26 -20.37
CA VAL A 1 -7.90 -8.21 -19.38
C VAL A 1 -8.90 -8.78 -18.37
N GLY A 2 -8.45 -9.65 -17.48
CA GLY A 2 -9.27 -10.24 -16.43
C GLY A 2 -8.81 -9.71 -15.08
N GLY A 3 -9.33 -8.54 -14.67
CA GLY A 3 -9.13 -8.03 -13.31
C GLY A 3 -9.89 -8.93 -12.34
N THR A 4 -9.20 -9.83 -11.65
CA THR A 4 -9.79 -10.61 -10.57
C THR A 4 -9.67 -9.78 -9.30
N LEU A 5 -10.83 -9.48 -8.70
CA LEU A 5 -10.91 -8.81 -7.40
C LEU A 5 -10.43 -9.78 -6.32
N PHE A 6 -9.49 -9.36 -5.47
CA PHE A 6 -9.05 -10.12 -4.33
C PHE A 6 -9.52 -9.46 -3.06
N LEU A 7 -10.15 -10.26 -2.23
CA LEU A 7 -10.72 -9.87 -0.95
C LEU A 7 -9.80 -10.40 0.16
N TYR A 8 -9.35 -9.50 0.98
CA TYR A 8 -8.66 -9.82 2.21
C TYR A 8 -9.70 -9.76 3.33
N PHE A 9 -10.11 -10.93 3.79
CA PHE A 9 -11.15 -11.01 4.81
C PHE A 9 -10.59 -11.50 6.14
N ASN A 10 -10.86 -10.77 7.21
CA ASN A 10 -11.14 -11.35 8.50
C ASN A 10 -12.64 -11.70 8.51
N LEU A 11 -13.03 -12.74 7.77
CA LEU A 11 -14.41 -13.21 7.81
C LEU A 11 -14.65 -13.94 9.14
N ILE A 12 -15.23 -13.23 10.08
CA ILE A 12 -16.03 -13.90 11.10
C ILE A 12 -17.27 -14.41 10.35
N TYR A 13 -17.40 -15.71 10.24
CA TYR A 13 -18.63 -16.37 9.78
C TYR A 13 -19.79 -15.76 10.58
N LEU A 14 -20.66 -15.05 9.90
CA LEU A 14 -21.94 -14.65 10.44
C LEU A 14 -22.82 -15.91 10.46
N GLU A 15 -22.70 -16.72 11.49
CA GLU A 15 -23.88 -17.45 11.95
C GLU A 15 -24.90 -16.39 12.39
N ASP A 16 -26.20 -16.58 12.12
CA ASP A 16 -27.32 -15.71 12.47
C ASP A 16 -27.52 -15.59 14.00
N THR A 17 -26.49 -15.26 14.73
CA THR A 17 -26.54 -14.90 16.14
C THR A 17 -26.69 -13.38 16.25
N GLU A 18 -27.53 -12.93 17.16
CA GLU A 18 -27.85 -11.54 17.48
C GLU A 18 -26.63 -10.62 17.25
N MET A 19 -26.77 -9.69 16.31
CA MET A 19 -25.67 -8.78 15.96
C MET A 19 -25.26 -7.99 17.16
N ASP A 20 -24.01 -8.11 17.58
CA ASP A 20 -23.39 -7.21 18.55
C ASP A 20 -23.32 -5.80 17.92
N GLN A 21 -24.26 -4.94 18.33
CA GLN A 21 -24.36 -3.55 17.85
C GLN A 21 -23.15 -2.69 18.25
N THR A 22 -22.20 -3.23 19.01
CA THR A 22 -20.96 -2.55 19.41
C THR A 22 -19.83 -2.74 18.41
N LYS A 23 -19.99 -3.61 17.40
CA LYS A 23 -18.96 -3.94 16.43
C LYS A 23 -18.87 -2.90 15.31
N THR A 24 -17.69 -2.35 15.11
CA THR A 24 -17.34 -1.51 13.96
C THR A 24 -16.90 -2.35 12.77
N PHE A 25 -16.91 -1.75 11.57
CA PHE A 25 -16.41 -2.38 10.34
C PHE A 25 -15.53 -1.39 9.56
N TYR A 26 -14.28 -1.75 9.33
CA TYR A 26 -13.34 -0.94 8.56
C TYR A 26 -12.96 -1.64 7.26
N ILE A 27 -13.26 -1.00 6.14
CA ILE A 27 -12.98 -1.53 4.80
C ILE A 27 -12.24 -0.49 3.96
N THR A 28 -11.30 -0.95 3.12
CA THR A 28 -10.48 -0.07 2.29
C THR A 28 -10.38 -0.54 0.85
N THR A 29 -10.23 0.42 -0.08
CA THR A 29 -9.60 0.19 -1.37
C THR A 29 -8.09 0.37 -1.25
N PRO A 30 -7.28 0.04 -2.29
CA PRO A 30 -5.95 0.64 -2.42
C PRO A 30 -6.08 2.15 -2.61
N ILE A 31 -5.03 2.89 -2.29
CA ILE A 31 -4.90 4.26 -2.75
C ILE A 31 -4.39 4.25 -4.19
N TYR A 32 -4.93 5.13 -5.04
CA TYR A 32 -4.71 5.09 -6.48
C TYR A 32 -3.60 6.04 -6.91
N TYR A 33 -2.71 5.53 -7.79
CA TYR A 33 -1.56 6.28 -8.27
C TYR A 33 -1.96 7.29 -9.36
N PRO A 34 -1.83 8.62 -9.15
CA PRO A 34 -2.35 9.64 -10.05
C PRO A 34 -1.40 9.91 -11.23
N SER A 35 -0.92 8.87 -11.88
CA SER A 35 -0.08 8.99 -13.08
C SER A 35 -0.90 9.18 -14.37
N ALA A 36 -2.19 8.91 -14.32
CA ALA A 36 -3.17 9.09 -15.40
C ALA A 36 -4.59 9.07 -14.83
N SER A 37 -5.60 9.29 -15.69
CA SER A 37 -7.01 9.12 -15.32
C SER A 37 -7.30 7.67 -14.92
N LEU A 38 -8.25 7.50 -13.99
CA LEU A 38 -8.72 6.18 -13.57
C LEU A 38 -9.42 5.45 -14.74
N HIS A 39 -9.37 4.14 -14.70
CA HIS A 39 -10.02 3.26 -15.68
C HIS A 39 -11.01 2.31 -15.01
N ILE A 40 -11.72 1.50 -15.79
CA ILE A 40 -12.77 0.59 -15.31
C ILE A 40 -12.31 -0.35 -14.20
N GLY A 41 -11.02 -0.74 -14.16
CA GLY A 41 -10.47 -1.59 -13.10
C GLY A 41 -10.48 -0.91 -11.73
N HIS A 42 -10.18 0.39 -11.68
CA HIS A 42 -10.27 1.18 -10.43
C HIS A 42 -11.73 1.33 -9.98
N ALA A 43 -12.64 1.64 -10.92
CA ALA A 43 -14.06 1.73 -10.63
C ALA A 43 -14.62 0.39 -10.10
N TYR A 44 -14.19 -0.73 -10.69
CA TYR A 44 -14.63 -2.06 -10.28
C TYR A 44 -14.31 -2.35 -8.80
N SER A 45 -13.05 -2.15 -8.38
CA SER A 45 -12.67 -2.38 -6.98
C SER A 45 -13.39 -1.42 -6.03
N THR A 46 -13.52 -0.14 -6.40
CA THR A 46 -14.16 0.87 -5.54
C THR A 46 -15.66 0.63 -5.38
N VAL A 47 -16.38 0.31 -6.47
CA VAL A 47 -17.82 -0.01 -6.42
C VAL A 47 -18.07 -1.28 -5.60
N ALA A 48 -17.21 -2.31 -5.74
CA ALA A 48 -17.35 -3.53 -4.94
C ALA A 48 -17.15 -3.24 -3.44
N THR A 49 -16.16 -2.41 -3.08
CA THR A 49 -15.91 -1.97 -1.71
C THR A 49 -17.09 -1.17 -1.16
N ASP A 50 -17.63 -0.23 -1.95
CA ASP A 50 -18.79 0.59 -1.59
C ASP A 50 -20.04 -0.27 -1.34
N ALA A 51 -20.27 -1.28 -2.17
CA ALA A 51 -21.41 -2.20 -2.00
C ALA A 51 -21.32 -2.94 -0.64
N ILE A 52 -20.14 -3.39 -0.25
CA ILE A 52 -19.90 -4.05 1.05
C ILE A 52 -20.08 -3.05 2.20
N ALA A 53 -19.53 -1.85 2.09
CA ALA A 53 -19.70 -0.80 3.10
C ALA A 53 -21.18 -0.44 3.30
N ARG A 54 -21.94 -0.26 2.21
CA ARG A 54 -23.39 -0.01 2.26
C ARG A 54 -24.16 -1.16 2.90
N TYR A 55 -23.79 -2.41 2.60
CA TYR A 55 -24.39 -3.59 3.22
C TYR A 55 -24.25 -3.56 4.73
N HIS A 56 -23.04 -3.31 5.25
CA HIS A 56 -22.80 -3.23 6.69
C HIS A 56 -23.56 -2.08 7.34
N ARG A 57 -23.59 -0.90 6.73
CA ARG A 57 -24.37 0.25 7.22
C ARG A 57 -25.86 -0.02 7.26
N GLN A 58 -26.42 -0.70 6.23
CA GLN A 58 -27.85 -1.09 6.23
C GLN A 58 -28.19 -2.06 7.36
N ARG A 59 -27.22 -2.84 7.82
CA ARG A 59 -27.36 -3.73 8.98
C ARG A 59 -27.14 -3.02 10.32
N GLY A 60 -26.93 -1.72 10.35
CA GLY A 60 -26.71 -0.94 11.56
C GLY A 60 -25.28 -1.02 12.11
N VAL A 61 -24.32 -1.58 11.36
CA VAL A 61 -22.91 -1.63 11.74
C VAL A 61 -22.24 -0.30 11.44
N GLU A 62 -21.60 0.29 12.44
CA GLU A 62 -20.83 1.52 12.23
C GLU A 62 -19.61 1.23 11.34
N THR A 63 -19.61 1.80 10.14
CA THR A 63 -18.68 1.42 9.07
C THR A 63 -17.81 2.59 8.65
N PHE A 64 -16.51 2.39 8.54
CA PHE A 64 -15.58 3.34 7.93
C PHE A 64 -15.04 2.78 6.62
N PHE A 65 -15.25 3.50 5.54
CA PHE A 65 -14.75 3.17 4.21
C PHE A 65 -13.68 4.17 3.78
N LEU A 66 -12.43 3.68 3.63
CA LEU A 66 -11.27 4.46 3.20
C LEU A 66 -10.93 4.20 1.74
N THR A 67 -10.67 5.27 1.01
CA THR A 67 -10.01 5.29 -0.29
C THR A 67 -9.01 6.44 -0.33
N GLY A 68 -8.27 6.64 -1.45
CA GLY A 68 -7.32 7.74 -1.51
C GLY A 68 -6.43 7.74 -2.75
N SER A 69 -5.38 8.53 -2.67
CA SER A 69 -4.37 8.67 -3.74
C SER A 69 -2.95 8.52 -3.21
N ASP A 70 -2.13 7.78 -3.96
CA ASP A 70 -0.68 7.59 -3.76
C ASP A 70 0.06 8.54 -4.68
N GLU A 71 0.60 9.64 -4.14
CA GLU A 71 0.98 10.82 -4.90
C GLU A 71 2.49 11.03 -5.06
N HIS A 72 3.32 10.25 -4.38
CA HIS A 72 4.76 10.39 -4.41
C HIS A 72 5.43 9.52 -5.49
N GLY A 73 6.73 9.75 -5.71
CA GLY A 73 7.57 8.91 -6.56
C GLY A 73 8.10 9.59 -7.82
N GLN A 74 9.15 8.99 -8.37
CA GLN A 74 9.89 9.49 -9.52
C GLN A 74 9.02 9.68 -10.78
N LYS A 75 8.06 8.79 -10.98
CA LYS A 75 7.15 8.84 -12.14
C LYS A 75 6.27 10.09 -12.14
N ILE A 76 5.77 10.48 -10.96
CA ILE A 76 5.00 11.73 -10.80
C ILE A 76 5.90 12.94 -11.02
N GLU A 77 7.08 12.98 -10.38
CA GLU A 77 8.05 14.06 -10.56
C GLU A 77 8.38 14.29 -12.05
N ARG A 78 8.65 13.20 -12.79
CA ARG A 78 8.91 13.27 -14.22
C ARG A 78 7.73 13.79 -15.02
N LYS A 79 6.50 13.27 -14.75
CA LYS A 79 5.29 13.71 -15.47
C LYS A 79 4.94 15.16 -15.19
N ALA A 80 5.13 15.65 -13.99
CA ALA A 80 4.96 17.05 -13.64
C ALA A 80 5.94 17.94 -14.41
N LYS A 81 7.21 17.54 -14.46
CA LYS A 81 8.25 18.22 -15.25
C LYS A 81 7.91 18.24 -16.75
N GLU A 82 7.45 17.15 -17.32
CA GLU A 82 7.00 17.05 -18.72
C GLU A 82 5.80 17.99 -18.99
N ALA A 83 4.90 18.13 -18.00
CA ALA A 83 3.76 19.04 -18.07
C ALA A 83 4.08 20.51 -17.77
N GLY A 84 5.30 20.82 -17.32
CA GLY A 84 5.73 22.19 -16.98
C GLY A 84 5.09 22.76 -15.70
N VAL A 85 4.69 21.89 -14.76
CA VAL A 85 4.05 22.26 -13.49
C VAL A 85 4.80 21.61 -12.31
N THR A 86 4.49 22.05 -11.10
CA THR A 86 5.01 21.37 -9.90
C THR A 86 4.35 19.99 -9.72
N PRO A 87 5.02 19.03 -9.04
CA PRO A 87 4.41 17.75 -8.72
C PRO A 87 3.08 17.90 -7.96
N GLN A 88 2.98 18.83 -7.02
CA GLN A 88 1.75 19.12 -6.28
C GLN A 88 0.60 19.55 -7.19
N GLU A 89 0.84 20.53 -8.08
CA GLU A 89 -0.17 21.00 -9.04
C GLU A 89 -0.60 19.87 -9.99
N TYR A 90 0.34 18.99 -10.36
CA TYR A 90 0.06 17.85 -11.22
C TYR A 90 -0.89 16.87 -10.54
N VAL A 91 -0.59 16.44 -9.31
CA VAL A 91 -1.44 15.48 -8.58
C VAL A 91 -2.77 16.09 -8.17
N ASP A 92 -2.82 17.36 -7.76
CA ASP A 92 -4.07 18.05 -7.41
C ASP A 92 -5.08 18.01 -8.54
N LYS A 93 -4.63 18.27 -9.78
CA LYS A 93 -5.49 18.23 -10.98
C LYS A 93 -6.03 16.82 -11.23
N ILE A 94 -5.22 15.78 -11.10
CA ILE A 94 -5.64 14.39 -11.39
C ILE A 94 -6.54 13.87 -10.28
N VAL A 95 -6.21 14.14 -9.02
CA VAL A 95 -6.99 13.71 -7.86
C VAL A 95 -8.37 14.36 -7.82
N ALA A 96 -8.49 15.60 -8.28
CA ALA A 96 -9.81 16.22 -8.49
C ALA A 96 -10.69 15.36 -9.40
N GLY A 97 -10.13 14.84 -10.50
CA GLY A 97 -10.83 13.91 -11.40
C GLY A 97 -11.20 12.58 -10.74
N PHE A 98 -10.42 12.08 -9.77
CA PHE A 98 -10.78 10.89 -8.98
C PHE A 98 -12.04 11.16 -8.16
N LYS A 99 -12.05 12.28 -7.44
CA LYS A 99 -13.21 12.68 -6.61
C LYS A 99 -14.46 12.92 -7.44
N ASP A 100 -14.32 13.52 -8.64
CA ASP A 100 -15.45 13.70 -9.58
C ASP A 100 -16.00 12.35 -10.08
N LEU A 101 -15.12 11.38 -10.36
CA LEU A 101 -15.54 10.03 -10.75
C LEU A 101 -16.24 9.32 -9.58
N TRP A 102 -15.73 9.42 -8.36
CA TRP A 102 -16.40 8.82 -7.18
C TRP A 102 -17.76 9.47 -6.91
N LYS A 103 -17.87 10.76 -7.10
CA LYS A 103 -19.16 11.47 -7.03
C LYS A 103 -20.13 11.00 -8.11
N LEU A 104 -19.65 10.82 -9.36
CA LEU A 104 -20.49 10.31 -10.47
C LEU A 104 -20.99 8.88 -10.19
N LEU A 105 -20.18 8.04 -9.55
CA LEU A 105 -20.53 6.66 -9.21
C LEU A 105 -21.24 6.53 -7.85
N ASP A 106 -21.55 7.65 -7.20
CA ASP A 106 -22.19 7.71 -5.88
C ASP A 106 -21.46 6.87 -4.80
N ILE A 107 -20.11 6.90 -4.81
CA ILE A 107 -19.26 6.19 -3.85
C ILE A 107 -19.36 6.84 -2.47
N SER A 108 -19.70 6.06 -1.46
CA SER A 108 -19.99 6.53 -0.10
C SER A 108 -18.80 6.38 0.86
N TYR A 109 -17.58 6.72 0.43
CA TYR A 109 -16.40 6.68 1.31
C TYR A 109 -16.52 7.71 2.45
N ASP A 110 -15.97 7.35 3.63
CA ASP A 110 -15.90 8.23 4.81
C ASP A 110 -14.58 9.00 4.84
N GLY A 111 -13.49 8.38 4.36
CA GLY A 111 -12.18 9.00 4.28
C GLY A 111 -11.58 8.94 2.87
N PHE A 112 -10.95 10.06 2.45
CA PHE A 112 -10.13 10.12 1.25
C PHE A 112 -8.75 10.64 1.64
N ILE A 113 -7.79 9.72 1.83
CA ILE A 113 -6.42 10.06 2.20
C ILE A 113 -5.58 10.43 0.98
N ARG A 114 -4.73 11.42 1.12
CA ARG A 114 -3.67 11.74 0.16
C ARG A 114 -2.31 11.52 0.83
N THR A 115 -1.37 10.90 0.15
CA THR A 115 -0.02 10.73 0.74
C THR A 115 0.72 12.07 0.89
N THR A 116 0.25 13.13 0.23
CA THR A 116 0.70 14.52 0.39
C THR A 116 0.07 15.26 1.58
N ASP A 117 -0.90 14.67 2.28
CA ASP A 117 -1.47 15.27 3.48
C ASP A 117 -0.40 15.38 4.59
N GLU A 118 -0.29 16.56 5.22
CA GLU A 118 0.75 16.84 6.22
C GLU A 118 0.72 15.86 7.40
N GLN A 119 -0.49 15.46 7.83
CA GLN A 119 -0.67 14.47 8.89
C GLN A 119 -0.10 13.12 8.49
N HIS A 120 -0.34 12.68 7.23
CA HIS A 120 0.20 11.43 6.72
C HIS A 120 1.73 11.47 6.67
N ILE A 121 2.30 12.54 6.12
CA ILE A 121 3.76 12.74 6.04
C ILE A 121 4.40 12.59 7.43
N LYS A 122 3.90 13.31 8.43
CA LYS A 122 4.42 13.24 9.82
C LYS A 122 4.30 11.85 10.42
N ALA A 123 3.19 11.17 10.18
CA ALA A 123 2.97 9.82 10.69
C ALA A 123 3.91 8.80 10.04
N VAL A 124 4.15 8.91 8.71
CA VAL A 124 5.12 8.05 8.01
C VAL A 124 6.55 8.29 8.51
N GLN A 125 6.95 9.55 8.72
CA GLN A 125 8.24 9.88 9.33
C GLN A 125 8.38 9.25 10.72
N LYS A 126 7.34 9.34 11.55
CA LYS A 126 7.31 8.70 12.87
C LYS A 126 7.43 7.18 12.78
N MET A 127 6.76 6.54 11.81
CA MET A 127 6.86 5.10 11.57
C MET A 127 8.28 4.72 11.13
N PHE A 128 8.83 5.40 10.15
CA PHE A 128 10.19 5.16 9.67
C PHE A 128 11.22 5.27 10.81
N LYS A 129 11.12 6.35 11.59
CA LYS A 129 11.98 6.57 12.75
C LYS A 129 11.85 5.46 13.80
N LYS A 130 10.63 5.01 14.09
CA LYS A 130 10.37 3.91 15.03
C LYS A 130 11.03 2.62 14.57
N LEU A 131 10.85 2.24 13.30
CA LEU A 131 11.47 1.03 12.73
C LEU A 131 13.00 1.14 12.70
N TYR A 132 13.54 2.33 12.46
CA TYR A 132 14.99 2.58 12.52
C TYR A 132 15.54 2.45 13.93
N ASP A 133 14.88 3.05 14.93
CA ASP A 133 15.31 2.98 16.33
C ASP A 133 15.23 1.56 16.91
N GLN A 134 14.32 0.73 16.41
CA GLN A 134 14.20 -0.70 16.73
C GLN A 134 15.29 -1.56 16.06
N GLY A 135 16.05 -0.98 15.11
CA GLY A 135 17.06 -1.70 14.33
C GLY A 135 16.47 -2.55 13.21
N ASP A 136 15.20 -2.37 12.88
CA ASP A 136 14.53 -3.04 11.78
C ASP A 136 14.75 -2.33 10.44
N ILE A 137 15.13 -1.06 10.47
CA ILE A 137 15.65 -0.33 9.32
C ILE A 137 17.16 -0.06 9.55
N TYR A 138 17.96 -0.30 8.51
CA TYR A 138 19.40 -0.07 8.53
C TYR A 138 19.90 0.52 7.21
N LYS A 139 21.00 1.23 7.24
CA LYS A 139 21.60 1.88 6.07
C LYS A 139 22.61 0.94 5.40
N SER A 140 22.56 0.83 4.07
CA SER A 140 23.49 0.02 3.29
C SER A 140 23.64 0.59 1.87
N LYS A 141 24.65 0.13 1.15
CA LYS A 141 24.75 0.38 -0.30
C LYS A 141 23.95 -0.67 -1.03
N TYR A 142 23.18 -0.22 -2.00
CA TYR A 142 22.40 -1.07 -2.88
C TYR A 142 22.90 -0.94 -4.32
N THR A 143 23.11 -2.08 -4.94
CA THR A 143 23.29 -2.17 -6.40
C THR A 143 22.21 -3.12 -6.90
N GLY A 144 21.38 -2.66 -7.81
CA GLY A 144 20.28 -3.49 -8.34
C GLY A 144 19.60 -2.87 -9.54
N HIS A 145 18.82 -3.69 -10.23
CA HIS A 145 18.07 -3.27 -11.40
C HIS A 145 16.74 -2.61 -10.99
N TYR A 146 16.56 -1.36 -11.37
CA TYR A 146 15.36 -0.59 -11.09
C TYR A 146 14.47 -0.46 -12.32
N CYS A 147 13.20 -0.80 -12.16
CA CYS A 147 12.17 -0.58 -13.16
C CYS A 147 11.37 0.69 -12.82
N THR A 148 11.57 1.77 -13.57
CA THR A 148 10.86 3.03 -13.35
C THR A 148 9.33 2.93 -13.53
N PRO A 149 8.80 2.18 -14.53
CA PRO A 149 7.34 2.01 -14.65
C PRO A 149 6.66 1.30 -13.49
N CYS A 150 7.33 0.30 -12.89
CA CYS A 150 6.79 -0.48 -11.76
C CYS A 150 7.23 0.07 -10.41
N GLU A 151 8.18 1.01 -10.40
CA GLU A 151 8.83 1.52 -9.19
C GLU A 151 9.35 0.39 -8.28
N SER A 152 9.97 -0.64 -8.90
CA SER A 152 10.41 -1.85 -8.22
C SER A 152 11.86 -2.16 -8.52
N PHE A 153 12.57 -2.66 -7.49
CA PHE A 153 13.90 -3.20 -7.62
C PHE A 153 13.88 -4.70 -7.88
N TRP A 154 14.86 -5.15 -8.65
CA TRP A 154 15.06 -6.54 -9.03
C TRP A 154 16.51 -6.93 -8.85
N LEU A 155 16.72 -8.17 -8.41
CA LEU A 155 18.05 -8.76 -8.30
C LEU A 155 18.54 -9.23 -9.67
N ASP A 156 19.87 -9.34 -9.82
CA ASP A 156 20.49 -9.84 -11.03
C ASP A 156 19.87 -11.16 -11.49
N ARG A 157 19.71 -12.13 -10.59
CA ARG A 157 19.08 -13.42 -10.89
C ARG A 157 17.67 -13.29 -11.47
N GLN A 158 16.85 -12.41 -10.91
CA GLN A 158 15.47 -12.21 -11.35
C GLN A 158 15.41 -11.58 -12.75
N ILE A 159 16.34 -10.67 -13.02
CA ILE A 159 16.49 -10.05 -14.34
C ILE A 159 17.02 -11.07 -15.38
N GLU A 160 17.98 -11.91 -15.00
CA GLU A 160 18.47 -12.98 -15.86
C GLU A 160 17.36 -13.98 -16.21
N GLU A 161 16.59 -14.44 -15.21
CA GLU A 161 15.43 -15.33 -15.41
C GLU A 161 14.35 -14.71 -16.29
N ALA A 162 14.19 -13.38 -16.25
CA ALA A 162 13.24 -12.63 -17.07
C ALA A 162 13.79 -12.21 -18.45
N GLY A 163 15.00 -12.66 -18.81
CA GLY A 163 15.61 -12.35 -20.11
C GLY A 163 16.12 -10.91 -20.25
N GLY A 164 16.54 -10.27 -19.14
CA GLY A 164 17.14 -8.93 -19.14
C GLY A 164 16.13 -7.78 -19.00
N VAL A 165 14.88 -8.08 -18.66
CA VAL A 165 13.78 -7.10 -18.53
C VAL A 165 13.10 -7.20 -17.16
N CYS A 166 12.26 -6.22 -16.85
CA CYS A 166 11.47 -6.25 -15.63
C CYS A 166 10.52 -7.47 -15.61
N PRO A 167 10.57 -8.34 -14.58
CA PRO A 167 9.69 -9.50 -14.45
C PRO A 167 8.19 -9.16 -14.42
N ASP A 168 7.82 -7.98 -13.90
CA ASP A 168 6.43 -7.58 -13.73
C ASP A 168 5.81 -7.00 -15.01
N CYS A 169 6.53 -6.11 -15.71
CA CYS A 169 5.96 -5.37 -16.84
C CYS A 169 6.65 -5.64 -18.18
N GLY A 170 7.79 -6.39 -18.20
CA GLY A 170 8.59 -6.63 -19.40
C GLY A 170 9.32 -5.37 -19.91
N GLY A 171 9.32 -4.27 -19.18
CA GLY A 171 9.98 -3.03 -19.55
C GLY A 171 11.47 -3.03 -19.24
N PRO A 172 12.21 -2.00 -19.73
CA PRO A 172 13.63 -1.88 -19.47
C PRO A 172 13.90 -1.61 -17.98
N VAL A 173 15.04 -2.10 -17.51
CA VAL A 173 15.56 -1.85 -16.17
C VAL A 173 16.90 -1.15 -16.25
N GLU A 174 17.21 -0.32 -15.27
CA GLU A 174 18.46 0.41 -15.14
C GLU A 174 19.23 -0.09 -13.93
N LEU A 175 20.56 -0.35 -14.10
CA LEU A 175 21.41 -0.68 -12.95
C LEU A 175 21.64 0.60 -12.15
N VAL A 176 21.23 0.57 -10.86
CA VAL A 176 21.36 1.69 -9.94
C VAL A 176 22.24 1.28 -8.77
N GLU A 177 23.22 2.11 -8.46
CA GLU A 177 24.01 2.02 -7.24
C GLU A 177 23.76 3.25 -6.40
N GLU A 178 23.15 3.07 -5.23
CA GLU A 178 22.90 4.17 -4.28
C GLU A 178 22.99 3.70 -2.83
N GLU A 179 23.29 4.62 -1.92
CA GLU A 179 23.12 4.40 -0.50
C GLU A 179 21.63 4.51 -0.18
N SER A 180 21.10 3.50 0.52
CA SER A 180 19.69 3.41 0.83
C SER A 180 19.45 2.81 2.21
N TYR A 181 18.27 3.03 2.76
CA TYR A 181 17.78 2.34 3.94
C TYR A 181 17.06 1.06 3.54
N PHE A 182 17.26 0.01 4.35
CA PHE A 182 16.66 -1.32 4.14
C PHE A 182 15.84 -1.71 5.35
N PHE A 183 14.65 -2.27 5.10
CA PHE A 183 13.79 -2.85 6.11
C PHE A 183 14.00 -4.37 6.16
N ARG A 184 14.26 -4.92 7.36
CA ARG A 184 14.57 -6.33 7.61
C ARG A 184 13.34 -7.23 7.47
N LEU A 185 12.79 -7.35 6.26
CA LEU A 185 11.67 -8.27 5.99
C LEU A 185 12.04 -9.71 6.32
N SER A 186 13.29 -10.12 6.02
CA SER A 186 13.80 -11.46 6.25
C SER A 186 13.64 -11.91 7.71
N LYS A 187 13.80 -10.99 8.68
CA LYS A 187 13.64 -11.25 10.13
C LYS A 187 12.24 -11.75 10.51
N TYR A 188 11.22 -11.38 9.74
CA TYR A 188 9.81 -11.60 10.06
C TYR A 188 9.16 -12.70 9.22
N ALA A 189 9.88 -13.32 8.27
CA ALA A 189 9.34 -14.31 7.33
C ALA A 189 8.64 -15.47 8.05
N ASP A 190 9.30 -16.11 9.01
CA ASP A 190 8.74 -17.25 9.75
C ASP A 190 7.50 -16.87 10.56
N ARG A 191 7.51 -15.68 11.17
CA ARG A 191 6.36 -15.16 11.93
C ARG A 191 5.15 -14.93 11.02
N LEU A 192 5.36 -14.38 9.83
CA LEU A 192 4.29 -14.19 8.85
C LEU A 192 3.77 -15.51 8.30
N ILE A 193 4.66 -16.46 7.97
CA ILE A 193 4.27 -17.81 7.53
C ILE A 193 3.38 -18.49 8.58
N GLN A 194 3.76 -18.38 9.86
CA GLN A 194 2.97 -18.95 10.94
C GLN A 194 1.61 -18.27 11.06
N HIS A 195 1.59 -16.91 10.99
CA HIS A 195 0.34 -16.15 11.01
C HIS A 195 -0.63 -16.56 9.89
N ILE A 196 -0.13 -16.73 8.65
CA ILE A 196 -0.95 -17.17 7.52
C ILE A 196 -1.50 -18.58 7.74
N LYS A 197 -0.72 -19.50 8.34
CA LYS A 197 -1.16 -20.86 8.64
C LYS A 197 -2.23 -20.91 9.73
N ASP A 198 -2.08 -20.07 10.75
CA ASP A 198 -3.02 -20.00 11.87
C ASP A 198 -4.33 -19.27 11.49
N ASN A 199 -4.30 -18.48 10.41
CA ASN A 199 -5.42 -17.67 9.93
C ASN A 199 -5.69 -17.97 8.44
N PRO A 200 -6.32 -19.09 8.09
CA PRO A 200 -6.47 -19.56 6.70
C PRO A 200 -7.34 -18.65 5.82
N THR A 201 -8.09 -17.73 6.44
CA THR A 201 -8.91 -16.72 5.74
C THR A 201 -8.20 -15.37 5.58
N PHE A 202 -6.98 -15.24 6.09
CA PHE A 202 -6.20 -14.00 6.05
C PHE A 202 -5.96 -13.49 4.63
N ILE A 203 -5.71 -14.39 3.66
CA ILE A 203 -5.53 -14.05 2.24
C ILE A 203 -6.59 -14.81 1.42
N GLN A 204 -7.42 -14.08 0.68
CA GLN A 204 -8.46 -14.65 -0.16
C GLN A 204 -8.33 -14.21 -1.63
N PRO A 205 -8.62 -15.11 -2.58
CA PRO A 205 -8.93 -16.54 -2.43
C PRO A 205 -7.68 -17.38 -2.12
N ASN A 206 -7.86 -18.63 -1.67
CA ASN A 206 -6.77 -19.54 -1.29
C ASN A 206 -5.68 -19.71 -2.35
N SER A 207 -6.00 -19.54 -3.63
CA SER A 207 -4.99 -19.55 -4.71
C SER A 207 -3.93 -18.46 -4.51
N ARG A 208 -4.29 -17.32 -3.91
CA ARG A 208 -3.33 -16.24 -3.60
C ARG A 208 -2.53 -16.54 -2.35
N THR A 209 -3.13 -17.21 -1.35
CA THR A 209 -2.39 -17.72 -0.19
C THR A 209 -1.25 -18.63 -0.65
N ASN A 210 -1.57 -19.58 -1.53
CA ASN A 210 -0.58 -20.51 -2.07
C ASN A 210 0.50 -19.80 -2.89
N GLU A 211 0.12 -18.81 -3.73
CA GLU A 211 1.06 -18.02 -4.51
C GLU A 211 2.04 -17.26 -3.60
N MET A 212 1.53 -16.59 -2.57
CA MET A 212 2.37 -15.84 -1.62
C MET A 212 3.32 -16.75 -0.85
N LEU A 213 2.83 -17.89 -0.37
CA LEU A 213 3.66 -18.85 0.34
C LEU A 213 4.73 -19.47 -0.56
N GLN A 214 4.36 -19.99 -1.73
CA GLN A 214 5.28 -20.76 -2.57
C GLN A 214 6.28 -19.90 -3.33
N ASN A 215 5.84 -18.72 -3.82
CA ASN A 215 6.69 -17.92 -4.70
C ASN A 215 7.52 -16.87 -3.96
N PHE A 216 7.11 -16.47 -2.74
CA PHE A 216 7.77 -15.37 -2.03
C PHE A 216 8.26 -15.73 -0.63
N LEU A 217 7.44 -16.41 0.18
CA LEU A 217 7.76 -16.61 1.60
C LEU A 217 8.66 -17.83 1.82
N LEU A 218 8.33 -18.99 1.25
CA LEU A 218 9.09 -20.23 1.44
C LEU A 218 10.47 -20.22 0.78
N PRO A 219 10.70 -19.55 -0.36
CA PRO A 219 12.04 -19.37 -0.89
C PRO A 219 12.95 -18.47 -0.04
N GLY A 220 12.37 -17.72 0.91
CA GLY A 220 13.03 -16.74 1.76
C GLY A 220 12.77 -15.30 1.30
N LEU A 221 12.54 -14.41 2.27
CA LEU A 221 12.41 -12.98 1.99
C LEU A 221 13.78 -12.31 2.05
N GLU A 222 13.97 -11.37 1.14
CA GLU A 222 15.08 -10.43 1.18
C GLU A 222 14.63 -9.12 1.83
N ASP A 223 15.59 -8.37 2.38
CA ASP A 223 15.32 -7.08 2.99
C ASP A 223 14.92 -6.07 1.92
N LEU A 224 13.93 -5.24 2.24
CA LEU A 224 13.34 -4.29 1.31
C LEU A 224 14.05 -2.94 1.37
N CYS A 225 14.49 -2.41 0.23
CA CYS A 225 14.93 -1.03 0.11
C CYS A 225 13.74 -0.09 0.40
N VAL A 226 13.88 0.79 1.40
CA VAL A 226 12.79 1.67 1.89
C VAL A 226 13.11 3.16 1.81
N SER A 227 14.19 3.53 1.11
CA SER A 227 14.49 4.94 0.80
C SER A 227 15.14 5.10 -0.56
N ARG A 228 15.10 6.31 -1.09
CA ARG A 228 15.71 6.71 -2.36
C ARG A 228 16.40 8.05 -2.24
N THR A 229 17.45 8.23 -3.05
CA THR A 229 18.18 9.51 -3.19
C THR A 229 18.11 10.07 -4.61
N SER A 230 17.60 9.29 -5.56
CA SER A 230 17.60 9.61 -6.99
C SER A 230 16.49 10.58 -7.44
N PHE A 231 15.53 10.89 -6.56
CA PHE A 231 14.46 11.87 -6.80
C PHE A 231 14.08 12.56 -5.48
N THR A 232 13.31 13.66 -5.55
CA THR A 232 12.98 14.49 -4.40
C THR A 232 11.49 14.54 -4.06
N TRP A 233 10.64 14.13 -4.98
CA TRP A 233 9.19 14.11 -4.75
C TRP A 233 8.77 12.87 -3.94
N GLY A 234 8.86 12.99 -2.61
CA GLY A 234 8.55 11.94 -1.63
C GLY A 234 8.62 12.51 -0.22
N ILE A 235 8.31 11.68 0.76
CA ILE A 235 8.40 12.05 2.18
C ILE A 235 9.88 12.04 2.59
N PRO A 236 10.46 13.16 3.01
CA PRO A 236 11.86 13.18 3.44
C PRO A 236 12.03 12.38 4.74
N VAL A 237 13.14 11.66 4.84
CA VAL A 237 13.58 11.05 6.10
C VAL A 237 14.04 12.18 7.02
N ASP A 238 13.35 12.40 8.14
CA ASP A 238 13.50 13.57 9.02
C ASP A 238 14.91 13.74 9.60
N PHE A 239 15.62 12.64 9.85
CA PHE A 239 17.00 12.63 10.37
C PHE A 239 18.09 12.46 9.30
N ASP A 240 17.70 12.30 8.02
CA ASP A 240 18.61 12.20 6.87
C ASP A 240 17.95 12.76 5.60
N GLY A 241 17.94 14.07 5.47
CA GLY A 241 17.24 14.81 4.43
C GLY A 241 17.70 14.58 2.99
N ASN A 242 18.76 13.78 2.77
CA ASN A 242 19.15 13.33 1.43
C ASN A 242 18.31 12.14 0.92
N HIS A 243 17.54 11.51 1.79
CA HIS A 243 16.69 10.38 1.48
C HIS A 243 15.22 10.75 1.51
N VAL A 244 14.46 10.22 0.58
CA VAL A 244 12.99 10.17 0.64
C VAL A 244 12.54 8.74 0.93
N VAL A 245 11.44 8.61 1.67
CA VAL A 245 10.83 7.30 1.98
C VAL A 245 10.36 6.65 0.69
N TYR A 246 10.65 5.36 0.54
CA TYR A 246 10.22 4.59 -0.61
C TYR A 246 8.70 4.36 -0.61
N VAL A 247 8.13 4.38 -1.80
CA VAL A 247 6.69 4.44 -2.06
C VAL A 247 5.85 3.41 -1.27
N TRP A 248 6.31 2.17 -1.11
CA TRP A 248 5.49 1.15 -0.44
C TRP A 248 5.40 1.32 1.07
N LEU A 249 6.44 1.83 1.74
CA LEU A 249 6.33 2.17 3.16
C LEU A 249 5.42 3.38 3.37
N ASP A 250 5.53 4.36 2.49
CA ASP A 250 4.63 5.52 2.40
C ASP A 250 3.19 5.06 2.14
N ALA A 251 2.94 4.44 0.98
CA ALA A 251 1.61 4.07 0.53
C ALA A 251 0.88 3.14 1.51
N LEU A 252 1.53 2.09 2.04
CA LEU A 252 0.87 1.12 2.93
C LEU A 252 0.48 1.73 4.28
N SER A 253 1.22 2.74 4.74
CA SER A 253 0.91 3.42 6.00
C SER A 253 -0.43 4.16 5.98
N ASN A 254 -1.00 4.45 4.80
CA ASN A 254 -2.26 5.18 4.65
C ASN A 254 -3.39 4.57 5.49
N TYR A 255 -3.43 3.25 5.60
CA TYR A 255 -4.51 2.53 6.28
C TYR A 255 -4.64 2.82 7.75
N ILE A 256 -3.58 3.26 8.40
CA ILE A 256 -3.59 3.67 9.80
C ILE A 256 -3.50 5.19 9.97
N THR A 257 -2.76 5.86 9.09
CA THR A 257 -2.59 7.32 9.20
C THR A 257 -3.88 8.08 8.91
N ALA A 258 -4.72 7.56 7.99
CA ALA A 258 -6.06 8.07 7.72
C ALA A 258 -6.99 8.00 8.94
N LEU A 259 -6.72 7.08 9.86
CA LEU A 259 -7.46 6.95 11.12
C LEU A 259 -6.85 7.77 12.27
N GLY A 260 -5.79 8.53 12.00
CA GLY A 260 -5.12 9.37 13.00
C GLY A 260 -3.93 8.72 13.71
N TRP A 261 -3.50 7.50 13.33
CA TRP A 261 -2.30 6.93 13.94
C TRP A 261 -1.10 7.86 13.77
N GLY A 262 -0.42 8.11 14.86
CA GLY A 262 0.78 8.97 14.87
C GLY A 262 0.49 10.47 15.02
N SER A 263 -0.77 10.90 15.03
CA SER A 263 -1.22 12.26 15.30
C SER A 263 -1.65 12.47 16.76
N ASP A 264 -2.10 13.69 17.08
CA ASP A 264 -2.64 14.04 18.41
C ASP A 264 -4.08 13.53 18.61
N ASP A 265 -4.81 13.22 17.53
CA ASP A 265 -6.13 12.60 17.55
C ASP A 265 -6.10 11.24 16.86
N ASP A 266 -6.05 10.20 17.67
CA ASP A 266 -6.08 8.79 17.24
C ASP A 266 -7.44 8.10 17.56
N SER A 267 -8.48 8.88 17.76
CA SER A 267 -9.81 8.38 18.14
C SER A 267 -10.39 7.40 17.10
N LEU A 268 -10.26 7.71 15.82
CA LEU A 268 -10.70 6.79 14.74
C LEU A 268 -9.83 5.54 14.69
N TYR A 269 -8.52 5.66 14.92
CA TYR A 269 -7.62 4.51 14.96
C TYR A 269 -8.00 3.55 16.09
N ASN A 270 -8.21 4.07 17.30
CA ASN A 270 -8.63 3.25 18.44
C ASN A 270 -10.00 2.62 18.25
N LYS A 271 -10.86 3.23 17.43
CA LYS A 271 -12.21 2.76 17.17
C LYS A 271 -12.30 1.73 16.06
N PHE A 272 -11.61 1.93 14.94
CA PHE A 272 -11.80 1.15 13.71
C PHE A 272 -10.65 0.19 13.40
N TRP A 273 -9.43 0.43 13.93
CA TRP A 273 -8.32 -0.48 13.65
C TRP A 273 -8.40 -1.74 14.53
N PRO A 274 -8.10 -2.95 14.02
CA PRO A 274 -7.61 -3.26 12.68
C PRO A 274 -8.71 -3.29 11.61
N ALA A 275 -8.28 -3.13 10.35
CA ALA A 275 -9.20 -3.25 9.22
C ALA A 275 -9.77 -4.66 9.12
N ASP A 276 -11.10 -4.74 8.86
CA ASP A 276 -11.76 -6.02 8.59
C ASP A 276 -11.45 -6.51 7.18
N VAL A 277 -11.35 -5.59 6.20
CA VAL A 277 -11.15 -5.93 4.80
C VAL A 277 -10.29 -4.90 4.07
N HIS A 278 -9.24 -5.38 3.40
CA HIS A 278 -8.52 -4.63 2.35
C HIS A 278 -8.86 -5.23 0.99
N ILE A 279 -9.54 -4.48 0.12
CA ILE A 279 -9.82 -4.91 -1.26
C ILE A 279 -8.71 -4.42 -2.16
N VAL A 280 -7.95 -5.33 -2.76
CA VAL A 280 -6.77 -4.99 -3.56
C VAL A 280 -6.74 -5.73 -4.89
N GLY A 281 -6.12 -5.13 -5.90
CA GLY A 281 -5.85 -5.78 -7.19
C GLY A 281 -4.76 -6.85 -7.07
N LYS A 282 -4.76 -7.81 -8.01
CA LYS A 282 -3.81 -8.92 -8.04
C LYS A 282 -2.35 -8.44 -8.00
N GLU A 283 -2.07 -7.36 -8.69
CA GLU A 283 -0.73 -6.82 -8.92
C GLU A 283 -0.06 -6.34 -7.62
N ILE A 284 -0.89 -5.97 -6.63
CA ILE A 284 -0.43 -5.41 -5.36
C ILE A 284 -0.69 -6.33 -4.15
N VAL A 285 -1.20 -7.55 -4.36
CA VAL A 285 -1.43 -8.53 -3.27
C VAL A 285 -0.17 -8.76 -2.46
N ARG A 286 0.99 -8.94 -3.10
CA ARG A 286 2.28 -9.16 -2.44
C ARG A 286 2.60 -8.08 -1.41
N PHE A 287 2.39 -6.82 -1.75
CA PHE A 287 2.70 -5.70 -0.87
C PHE A 287 1.77 -5.67 0.36
N HIS A 288 0.49 -5.98 0.15
CA HIS A 288 -0.53 -5.96 1.22
C HIS A 288 -0.51 -7.19 2.12
N THR A 289 -0.02 -8.33 1.64
CA THR A 289 -0.02 -9.58 2.39
C THR A 289 1.34 -10.00 2.93
N ILE A 290 2.41 -9.34 2.49
CA ILE A 290 3.78 -9.58 2.97
C ILE A 290 4.33 -8.33 3.64
N ILE A 291 4.48 -7.22 2.91
CA ILE A 291 5.15 -6.03 3.43
C ILE A 291 4.30 -5.38 4.53
N TRP A 292 3.02 -5.13 4.27
CA TRP A 292 2.14 -4.48 5.22
C TRP A 292 2.02 -5.21 6.56
N PRO A 293 1.73 -6.53 6.62
CA PRO A 293 1.71 -7.24 7.90
C PRO A 293 3.04 -7.20 8.64
N ILE A 294 4.18 -7.31 7.93
CA ILE A 294 5.50 -7.25 8.56
C ILE A 294 5.78 -5.85 9.13
N MET A 295 5.34 -4.77 8.46
CA MET A 295 5.45 -3.42 9.01
C MET A 295 4.67 -3.24 10.33
N LEU A 296 3.61 -4.01 10.52
CA LEU A 296 2.78 -4.00 11.73
C LEU A 296 3.29 -4.92 12.83
N MET A 297 4.13 -5.90 12.51
CA MET A 297 4.73 -6.86 13.45
C MET A 297 5.89 -6.28 14.25
#